data_bf0c30cac1dc4342ea54cabba7cfe227
#
_entry.id   bf0c30cac1dc4342ea54cabba7cfe227
#
_cell.length_a   1.000
_cell.length_b   1.000
_cell.length_c   1.000
_cell.angle_alpha   90.00
_cell.angle_beta   90.00
_cell.angle_gamma   90.00
#
_symmetry.space_group_name_H-M   'P 1'
#
loop_
_entity.id
_entity.type
_entity.pdbx_description
1 polymer ?
#
loop_
_entity_poly.entity_id
_entity_poly.type
_entity_poly.pdbx_seq_one_letter_code
_entity_poly.pdbx_strand_id
1 'polypeptide(L)'
;MTQDWQELTKLTQGADFTVERVRLKEKGISIEASFEPPPLSRLTAEDQLFVTAFVRSHGSIKEMEALFGISYPTVKNRLNAISAKLPFVEVNPPSDNTEVLDRLDSGEITVDDALKMLKG
;
A
#
# COMPACT_ATOMS: atom_id res chain seq x y z
N MET A 1 -16.55 -21.74 6.17
CA MET A 1 -15.40 -21.50 7.04
C MET A 1 -14.43 -20.57 6.33
N THR A 2 -14.04 -19.49 7.00
CA THR A 2 -13.13 -18.51 6.42
C THR A 2 -11.69 -18.99 6.54
N GLN A 3 -10.96 -18.95 5.43
CA GLN A 3 -9.54 -19.27 5.43
C GLN A 3 -8.70 -18.00 5.42
N ASP A 4 -7.45 -18.12 5.86
CA ASP A 4 -6.51 -17.03 5.84
C ASP A 4 -6.12 -16.70 4.39
N TRP A 5 -5.96 -15.41 4.10
CA TRP A 5 -5.47 -14.95 2.80
C TRP A 5 -4.16 -15.64 2.39
N GLN A 6 -3.32 -15.99 3.37
CA GLN A 6 -2.05 -16.67 3.15
C GLN A 6 -2.24 -18.01 2.45
N GLU A 7 -3.35 -18.70 2.69
CA GLU A 7 -3.65 -19.95 1.99
C GLU A 7 -3.89 -19.72 0.49
N LEU A 8 -4.57 -18.64 0.16
CA LEU A 8 -4.76 -18.24 -1.23
C LEU A 8 -3.42 -17.89 -1.89
N THR A 9 -2.55 -17.17 -1.20
CA THR A 9 -1.23 -16.80 -1.68
C THR A 9 -0.41 -18.06 -2.04
N LYS A 10 -0.48 -19.09 -1.20
CA LYS A 10 0.20 -20.37 -1.47
C LYS A 10 -0.36 -21.09 -2.68
N LEU A 11 -1.67 -21.08 -2.84
CA LEU A 11 -2.35 -21.77 -3.93
C LEU A 11 -2.12 -21.11 -5.29
N THR A 12 -2.03 -19.79 -5.33
CA THR A 12 -1.86 -19.06 -6.58
C THR A 12 -0.42 -19.10 -7.10
N GLN A 13 0.56 -19.32 -6.24
CA GLN A 13 1.98 -19.45 -6.59
C GLN A 13 2.49 -18.29 -7.47
N GLY A 14 2.07 -17.08 -7.17
CA GLY A 14 2.49 -15.89 -7.92
C GLY A 14 1.79 -15.65 -9.24
N ALA A 15 0.82 -16.48 -9.60
CA ALA A 15 0.02 -16.26 -10.80
C ALA A 15 -0.90 -15.06 -10.64
N ASP A 16 -1.15 -14.35 -11.73
CA ASP A 16 -2.13 -13.26 -11.74
C ASP A 16 -3.53 -13.83 -11.51
N PHE A 17 -4.32 -13.12 -10.72
CA PHE A 17 -5.69 -13.51 -10.48
C PHE A 17 -6.57 -12.28 -10.26
N THR A 18 -7.88 -12.48 -10.39
CA THR A 18 -8.89 -11.49 -10.05
C THR A 18 -9.74 -12.02 -8.91
N VAL A 19 -10.31 -11.13 -8.12
CA VAL A 19 -11.29 -11.49 -7.10
C VAL A 19 -12.68 -11.36 -7.71
N GLU A 20 -13.40 -12.48 -7.78
CA GLU A 20 -14.70 -12.54 -8.46
C GLU A 20 -15.88 -12.35 -7.52
N ARG A 21 -15.70 -12.66 -6.24
CA ARG A 21 -16.78 -12.63 -5.28
C ARG A 21 -16.28 -12.19 -3.90
N VAL A 22 -16.98 -11.20 -3.34
CA VAL A 22 -16.72 -10.71 -1.99
C VAL A 22 -18.02 -10.78 -1.20
N ARG A 23 -17.97 -11.39 -0.03
CA ARG A 23 -19.13 -11.48 0.86
C ARG A 23 -18.95 -10.54 2.05
N LEU A 24 -19.93 -9.68 2.28
CA LEU A 24 -19.97 -8.84 3.47
C LEU A 24 -20.44 -9.69 4.63
N LYS A 25 -19.57 -9.90 5.62
CA LYS A 25 -19.81 -10.86 6.70
C LYS A 25 -21.06 -10.55 7.53
N GLU A 26 -21.25 -9.27 7.85
CA GLU A 26 -22.36 -8.86 8.73
C GLU A 26 -23.69 -8.76 8.01
N LYS A 27 -23.67 -8.43 6.72
CA LYS A 27 -24.90 -8.18 5.96
C LYS A 27 -25.37 -9.37 5.14
N GLY A 28 -24.55 -10.41 5.00
CA GLY A 28 -24.88 -11.56 4.18
C GLY A 28 -25.02 -11.24 2.69
N ILE A 29 -24.48 -10.12 2.24
CA ILE A 29 -24.54 -9.66 0.86
C ILE A 29 -23.26 -10.08 0.16
N SER A 30 -23.39 -10.60 -1.07
CA SER A 30 -22.24 -10.90 -1.92
C SER A 30 -22.18 -9.91 -3.08
N ILE A 31 -20.97 -9.45 -3.36
CA ILE A 31 -20.68 -8.56 -4.50
C ILE A 31 -19.91 -9.38 -5.52
N GLU A 32 -20.44 -9.50 -6.72
CA GLU A 32 -19.81 -10.27 -7.79
C GLU A 32 -19.44 -9.34 -8.95
N ALA A 33 -18.16 -9.34 -9.27
CA ALA A 33 -17.55 -8.64 -10.39
C ALA A 33 -16.09 -9.08 -10.47
N SER A 34 -15.34 -8.54 -11.41
CA SER A 34 -13.91 -8.80 -11.48
C SER A 34 -13.16 -7.65 -10.85
N PHE A 35 -12.46 -7.90 -9.75
CA PHE A 35 -11.66 -6.91 -9.05
C PHE A 35 -10.20 -7.29 -9.10
N GLU A 36 -9.33 -6.33 -9.38
CA GLU A 36 -7.89 -6.55 -9.31
C GLU A 36 -7.41 -6.45 -7.86
N PRO A 37 -6.68 -7.45 -7.37
CA PRO A 37 -6.08 -7.34 -6.04
C PRO A 37 -5.03 -6.23 -6.02
N PRO A 38 -4.91 -5.48 -4.92
CA PRO A 38 -3.85 -4.48 -4.80
C PRO A 38 -2.47 -5.14 -4.78
N PRO A 39 -1.41 -4.42 -5.21
CA PRO A 39 -0.06 -5.01 -5.26
C PRO A 39 0.42 -5.62 -3.95
N LEU A 40 0.09 -5.03 -2.81
CA LEU A 40 0.48 -5.55 -1.50
C LEU A 40 -0.08 -6.95 -1.23
N SER A 41 -1.28 -7.26 -1.74
CA SER A 41 -1.88 -8.57 -1.54
C SER A 41 -1.22 -9.67 -2.37
N ARG A 42 -0.43 -9.30 -3.37
CA ARG A 42 0.29 -10.25 -4.24
C ARG A 42 1.66 -10.64 -3.71
N LEU A 43 2.13 -10.01 -2.66
CA LEU A 43 3.38 -10.39 -2.01
C LEU A 43 3.26 -11.79 -1.40
N THR A 44 4.40 -12.47 -1.24
CA THR A 44 4.42 -13.75 -0.53
C THR A 44 3.96 -13.56 0.92
N ALA A 45 3.57 -14.68 1.56
CA ALA A 45 3.17 -14.64 2.96
C ALA A 45 4.26 -14.03 3.85
N GLU A 46 5.52 -14.40 3.60
CA GLU A 46 6.67 -13.88 4.34
C GLU A 46 6.85 -12.38 4.13
N ASP A 47 6.73 -11.92 2.88
CA ASP A 47 6.86 -10.50 2.56
C ASP A 47 5.73 -9.68 3.18
N GLN A 48 4.50 -10.21 3.16
CA GLN A 48 3.37 -9.54 3.81
C GLN A 48 3.59 -9.38 5.31
N LEU A 49 4.10 -10.43 5.97
CA LEU A 49 4.43 -10.37 7.38
C LEU A 49 5.53 -9.33 7.65
N PHE A 50 6.56 -9.31 6.81
CA PHE A 50 7.68 -8.39 6.95
C PHE A 50 7.22 -6.93 6.81
N VAL A 51 6.39 -6.64 5.81
CA VAL A 51 5.81 -5.30 5.60
C VAL A 51 4.94 -4.89 6.80
N THR A 52 4.12 -5.82 7.28
CA THR A 52 3.26 -5.57 8.44
C THR A 52 4.07 -5.20 9.67
N ALA A 53 5.13 -5.96 9.94
CA ALA A 53 6.03 -5.69 11.06
C ALA A 53 6.74 -4.34 10.90
N PHE A 54 7.16 -4.00 9.69
CA PHE A 54 7.82 -2.73 9.40
C PHE A 54 6.89 -1.54 9.69
N VAL A 55 5.64 -1.63 9.25
CA VAL A 55 4.64 -0.59 9.51
C VAL A 55 4.34 -0.49 11.01
N ARG A 56 4.17 -1.62 11.69
CA ARG A 56 3.90 -1.62 13.13
C ARG A 56 5.05 -1.09 13.96
N SER A 57 6.28 -1.24 13.49
CA SER A 57 7.47 -0.67 14.13
C SER A 57 7.69 0.80 13.79
N HIS A 58 6.76 1.41 13.07
CA HIS A 58 6.85 2.78 12.58
C HIS A 58 8.11 3.03 11.74
N GLY A 59 8.51 2.03 10.97
CA GLY A 59 9.68 2.11 10.10
C GLY A 59 11.02 1.95 10.80
N SER A 60 11.03 1.44 12.02
CA SER A 60 12.26 1.24 12.78
C SER A 60 13.00 -0.02 12.31
N ILE A 61 14.11 0.17 11.61
CA ILE A 61 14.95 -0.94 11.17
C ILE A 61 15.57 -1.66 12.37
N LYS A 62 15.91 -0.93 13.42
CA LYS A 62 16.44 -1.50 14.65
C LYS A 62 15.47 -2.49 15.29
N GLU A 63 14.18 -2.14 15.34
CA GLU A 63 13.16 -3.06 15.85
C GLU A 63 12.99 -4.27 14.93
N MET A 64 13.11 -4.08 13.62
CA MET A 64 13.05 -5.18 12.66
C MET A 64 14.20 -6.17 12.87
N GLU A 65 15.41 -5.68 13.16
CA GLU A 65 16.54 -6.54 13.49
C GLU A 65 16.24 -7.42 14.71
N ALA A 66 15.66 -6.83 15.74
CA ALA A 66 15.31 -7.54 16.96
C ALA A 66 14.19 -8.56 16.73
N LEU A 67 13.15 -8.18 15.99
CA LEU A 67 11.99 -9.04 15.72
C LEU A 67 12.36 -10.29 14.92
N PHE A 68 13.18 -10.14 13.89
CA PHE A 68 13.52 -11.21 12.96
C PHE A 68 14.88 -11.85 13.24
N GLY A 69 15.65 -11.30 14.17
CA GLY A 69 16.97 -11.82 14.48
C GLY A 69 17.95 -11.72 13.31
N ILE A 70 17.88 -10.65 12.54
CA ILE A 70 18.69 -10.42 11.35
C ILE A 70 19.45 -9.10 11.45
N SER A 71 20.52 -8.98 10.65
CA SER A 71 21.35 -7.77 10.64
C SER A 71 20.69 -6.61 9.89
N TYR A 72 21.20 -5.40 10.16
CA TYR A 72 20.77 -4.19 9.46
C TYR A 72 20.84 -4.34 7.92
N PRO A 73 21.98 -4.80 7.33
CA PRO A 73 22.02 -4.99 5.88
C PRO A 73 20.96 -5.98 5.37
N THR A 74 20.67 -7.02 6.11
CA THR A 74 19.66 -8.01 5.73
C THR A 74 18.26 -7.40 5.72
N VAL A 75 17.93 -6.57 6.73
CA VAL A 75 16.66 -5.84 6.75
C VAL A 75 16.55 -4.93 5.52
N LYS A 76 17.59 -4.16 5.23
CA LYS A 76 17.62 -3.24 4.09
C LYS A 76 17.47 -3.99 2.77
N ASN A 77 18.17 -5.10 2.60
CA ASN A 77 18.10 -5.91 1.39
C ASN A 77 16.70 -6.49 1.17
N ARG A 78 16.06 -6.97 2.24
CA ARG A 78 14.69 -7.49 2.14
C ARG A 78 13.69 -6.38 1.79
N LEU A 79 13.83 -5.20 2.40
CA LEU A 79 12.98 -4.05 2.06
C LEU A 79 13.16 -3.65 0.61
N ASN A 80 14.39 -3.63 0.12
CA ASN A 80 14.67 -3.31 -1.29
C ASN A 80 14.06 -4.34 -2.23
N ALA A 81 14.14 -5.62 -1.90
CA ALA A 81 13.56 -6.69 -2.70
C ALA A 81 12.03 -6.57 -2.75
N ILE A 82 11.39 -6.29 -1.61
CA ILE A 82 9.94 -6.08 -1.56
C ILE A 82 9.55 -4.84 -2.34
N SER A 83 10.28 -3.74 -2.16
CA SER A 83 10.03 -2.48 -2.87
C SER A 83 10.07 -2.68 -4.40
N ALA A 84 10.99 -3.51 -4.89
CA ALA A 84 11.10 -3.80 -6.32
C ALA A 84 9.86 -4.53 -6.87
N LYS A 85 9.13 -5.23 -6.04
CA LYS A 85 7.89 -5.92 -6.42
C LYS A 85 6.67 -5.01 -6.43
N LEU A 86 6.76 -3.84 -5.80
CA LEU A 86 5.66 -2.90 -5.69
C LEU A 86 5.80 -1.82 -6.76
N PRO A 87 4.70 -1.45 -7.43
CA PRO A 87 4.75 -0.36 -8.40
C PRO A 87 4.95 0.97 -7.70
N PHE A 88 5.61 1.90 -8.40
CA PHE A 88 5.71 3.26 -7.93
C PHE A 88 4.31 3.87 -7.85
N VAL A 89 3.97 4.45 -6.71
CA VAL A 89 2.71 5.14 -6.51
C VAL A 89 2.98 6.63 -6.41
N GLU A 90 2.49 7.37 -7.41
CA GLU A 90 2.51 8.82 -7.35
C GLU A 90 1.34 9.26 -6.47
N VAL A 91 1.66 9.83 -5.32
CA VAL A 91 0.64 10.30 -4.40
C VAL A 91 0.43 11.79 -4.65
N ASN A 92 -0.70 12.12 -5.26
CA ASN A 92 -1.20 13.48 -5.34
C ASN A 92 -2.36 13.61 -4.35
N PRO A 93 -2.10 14.00 -3.08
CA PRO A 93 -3.18 14.10 -2.11
C PRO A 93 -4.20 15.14 -2.59
N PRO A 94 -5.46 14.78 -2.79
CA PRO A 94 -6.48 15.76 -3.23
C PRO A 94 -6.59 16.98 -2.33
N SER A 95 -6.27 16.82 -1.04
CA SER A 95 -6.30 17.91 -0.06
C SER A 95 -5.35 19.05 -0.40
N ASP A 96 -4.15 18.78 -0.91
CA ASP A 96 -3.16 19.79 -1.23
C ASP A 96 -3.61 20.65 -2.43
N ASN A 97 -4.12 20.00 -3.47
CA ASN A 97 -4.63 20.69 -4.64
C ASN A 97 -5.91 21.48 -4.32
N THR A 98 -6.77 20.94 -3.48
CA THR A 98 -7.99 21.62 -3.03
C THR A 98 -7.64 22.88 -2.24
N GLU A 99 -6.65 22.81 -1.36
CA GLU A 99 -6.21 23.96 -0.59
C GLU A 99 -5.66 25.08 -1.47
N VAL A 100 -4.85 24.74 -2.46
CA VAL A 100 -4.29 25.70 -3.41
C VAL A 100 -5.43 26.36 -4.22
N LEU A 101 -6.38 25.56 -4.70
CA LEU A 101 -7.52 26.08 -5.45
C LEU A 101 -8.42 26.98 -4.60
N ASP A 102 -8.64 26.63 -3.35
CA ASP A 102 -9.41 27.44 -2.40
C ASP A 102 -8.73 28.77 -2.15
N ARG A 103 -7.41 28.79 -2.00
CA ARG A 103 -6.64 30.03 -1.82
C ARG A 103 -6.73 30.92 -3.06
N LEU A 104 -6.68 30.32 -4.25
CA LEU A 104 -6.82 31.04 -5.51
C LEU A 104 -8.22 31.70 -5.59
N ASP A 105 -9.26 30.94 -5.27
CA ASP A 105 -10.64 31.43 -5.28
C ASP A 105 -10.88 32.53 -4.27
N SER A 106 -10.23 32.45 -3.10
CA SER A 106 -10.34 33.48 -2.06
C SER A 106 -9.51 34.72 -2.32
N GLY A 107 -8.64 34.68 -3.34
CA GLY A 107 -7.76 35.79 -3.66
C GLY A 107 -6.51 35.90 -2.82
N GLU A 108 -6.22 34.89 -1.98
CA GLU A 108 -4.99 34.87 -1.16
C GLU A 108 -3.72 34.73 -1.98
N ILE A 109 -3.82 34.04 -3.12
CA ILE A 109 -2.68 33.82 -4.03
C ILE A 109 -3.10 34.14 -5.47
N THR A 110 -2.10 34.45 -6.30
CA THR A 110 -2.32 34.67 -7.73
C THR A 110 -2.28 33.34 -8.49
N VAL A 111 -2.70 33.38 -9.78
CA VAL A 111 -2.63 32.21 -10.66
C VAL A 111 -1.15 31.74 -10.77
N ASP A 112 -0.20 32.65 -10.86
CA ASP A 112 1.22 32.30 -10.94
C ASP A 112 1.70 31.60 -9.68
N ASP A 113 1.27 32.08 -8.51
CA ASP A 113 1.59 31.44 -7.24
C ASP A 113 0.98 30.05 -7.15
N ALA A 114 -0.28 29.89 -7.58
CA ALA A 114 -0.95 28.60 -7.59
C ALA A 114 -0.22 27.60 -8.50
N LEU A 115 0.23 28.03 -9.68
CA LEU A 115 0.98 27.21 -10.60
C LEU A 115 2.31 26.75 -10.03
N LYS A 116 3.01 27.62 -9.31
CA LYS A 116 4.26 27.26 -8.62
C LYS A 116 4.03 26.21 -7.54
N MET A 117 2.96 26.34 -6.77
CA MET A 117 2.62 25.39 -5.70
C MET A 117 2.22 24.03 -6.25
N LEU A 118 1.52 23.98 -7.39
CA LEU A 118 1.10 22.75 -8.03
C LEU A 118 2.26 22.03 -8.74
N LYS A 119 3.29 22.77 -9.16
CA LYS A 119 4.48 22.20 -9.82
C LYS A 119 5.56 21.75 -8.83
N GLY A 120 5.50 22.23 -7.62
CA GLY A 120 6.43 21.88 -6.55
C GLY A 120 6.13 20.54 -5.89
#